data_a2bc53d1d87e6c731cab9263dd6bea5c
#
_entry.id   a2bc53d1d87e6c731cab9263dd6bea5c
#
_cell.length_a   1.000
_cell.length_b   1.000
_cell.length_c   1.000
_cell.angle_alpha   90.00
_cell.angle_beta   90.00
_cell.angle_gamma   90.00
#
_symmetry.space_group_name_H-M   'P 1'
#
loop_
_entity.id
_entity.type
_entity.pdbx_description
1 polymer ?
#
loop_
_entity_poly.entity_id
_entity_poly.type
_entity_poly.pdbx_seq_one_letter_code
_entity_poly.pdbx_strand_id
1 'polypeptide(L)'
;MRRDIVHPGADRLKYEIREIVAFAKELGRWNVPVVWENIGDPVKKGEPVEGWIKDIVSAKAAEDLSYAYTETEGAREARTFLAERATARGGAALSPDDILFFNGLGDAVAKVFGFLRREARVLGPSPAYSTLSSAEAAHSGYEHLTYRLDPARGWLPDMEDVELKVKYNDSVAGILLINPDNPTGAVYPVETLREFARIAKAYGLFLVCDETYANIVYGGAETAALSEVIDGVPGLALRSLSKEVPWPGARCGWVEVYNRRSDPRFDAYVRSLLDAKRLEVCSTSLPQLCIPDILGDPRYPAHLERRARMFERRADEAAAAFAGSEGVTLVKPRGALYATAVFDPIRFLDSDSRRRSLPVKDPTLAAFLEEKTADVAPDKRFVYWLLASTGICVVPLSGFASELPGFRFTLLEHDDAKRAWIYKTLAEASGAYMKSV
;
A
#
# COMPACT_ATOMS: atom_id res chain seq x y z
N MET A 1 32.32 -16.97 11.77
CA MET A 1 31.32 -18.07 11.64
C MET A 1 31.78 -18.99 10.52
N ARG A 2 31.40 -20.28 10.57
CA ARG A 2 31.87 -21.29 9.59
C ARG A 2 31.21 -21.14 8.21
N ARG A 3 30.00 -20.51 8.13
CA ARG A 3 29.25 -20.27 6.90
C ARG A 3 28.59 -18.91 6.98
N ASP A 4 28.30 -18.33 5.83
CA ASP A 4 27.38 -17.21 5.73
C ASP A 4 25.96 -17.71 6.08
N ILE A 5 25.28 -16.93 6.93
CA ILE A 5 23.93 -17.24 7.44
C ILE A 5 22.88 -16.20 7.01
N VAL A 6 23.30 -15.18 6.27
CA VAL A 6 22.41 -14.14 5.77
C VAL A 6 21.66 -14.65 4.55
N HIS A 7 20.35 -14.44 4.53
CA HIS A 7 19.54 -14.77 3.35
C HIS A 7 20.01 -13.93 2.14
N PRO A 8 20.20 -14.51 0.95
CA PRO A 8 20.74 -13.79 -0.22
C PRO A 8 19.97 -12.53 -0.64
N GLY A 9 18.68 -12.43 -0.31
CA GLY A 9 17.85 -11.26 -0.59
C GLY A 9 17.70 -10.29 0.58
N ALA A 10 18.42 -10.47 1.69
CA ALA A 10 18.24 -9.62 2.87
C ALA A 10 18.58 -8.15 2.63
N ASP A 11 19.53 -7.86 1.74
CA ASP A 11 19.92 -6.51 1.32
C ASP A 11 18.85 -5.81 0.47
N ARG A 12 17.86 -6.55 -0.05
CA ARG A 12 16.73 -6.04 -0.81
C ARG A 12 15.55 -5.61 0.06
N LEU A 13 15.57 -5.94 1.35
CA LEU A 13 14.56 -5.52 2.31
C LEU A 13 14.74 -4.03 2.66
N LYS A 14 14.20 -3.16 1.81
CA LYS A 14 14.22 -1.70 1.99
C LYS A 14 12.85 -1.22 2.45
N TYR A 15 12.82 -0.36 3.45
CA TYR A 15 11.58 0.23 3.95
C TYR A 15 11.77 1.72 4.24
N GLU A 16 11.69 2.53 3.18
CA GLU A 16 11.96 3.98 3.17
C GLU A 16 11.14 4.74 4.23
N ILE A 17 9.89 4.30 4.47
CA ILE A 17 9.04 4.92 5.51
C ILE A 17 9.71 4.87 6.90
N ARG A 18 10.51 3.85 7.19
CA ARG A 18 11.24 3.74 8.45
C ARG A 18 12.53 4.55 8.46
N GLU A 19 13.19 4.66 7.33
CA GLU A 19 14.41 5.46 7.20
C GLU A 19 14.11 6.94 7.41
N ILE A 20 13.03 7.47 6.81
CA ILE A 20 12.65 8.86 7.04
C ILE A 20 12.23 9.13 8.49
N VAL A 21 11.64 8.15 9.18
CA VAL A 21 11.33 8.25 10.62
C VAL A 21 12.61 8.30 11.46
N ALA A 22 13.64 7.51 11.11
CA ALA A 22 14.93 7.56 11.77
C ALA A 22 15.61 8.92 11.55
N PHE A 23 15.61 9.44 10.33
CA PHE A 23 16.11 10.77 10.01
C PHE A 23 15.37 11.87 10.79
N ALA A 24 14.04 11.81 10.88
CA ALA A 24 13.25 12.76 11.66
C ALA A 24 13.66 12.81 13.13
N LYS A 25 14.05 11.67 13.72
CA LYS A 25 14.57 11.62 15.09
C LYS A 25 15.95 12.30 15.21
N GLU A 26 16.81 12.17 14.20
CA GLU A 26 18.11 12.85 14.17
C GLU A 26 17.93 14.37 14.19
N LEU A 27 16.88 14.91 13.53
CA LEU A 27 16.55 16.34 13.54
C LEU A 27 16.10 16.88 14.89
N GLY A 28 15.79 16.02 15.85
CA GLY A 28 15.50 16.41 17.24
C GLY A 28 16.62 17.23 17.89
N ARG A 29 17.88 17.10 17.42
CA ARG A 29 19.03 17.90 17.89
C ARG A 29 18.86 19.41 17.61
N TRP A 30 18.10 19.75 16.60
CA TRP A 30 17.78 21.12 16.21
C TRP A 30 16.37 21.57 16.59
N ASN A 31 15.68 20.75 17.43
CA ASN A 31 14.31 21.02 17.88
C ASN A 31 13.30 21.23 16.73
N VAL A 32 13.49 20.55 15.61
CA VAL A 32 12.54 20.59 14.50
C VAL A 32 11.26 19.84 14.90
N PRO A 33 10.11 20.51 15.02
CA PRO A 33 8.84 19.83 15.31
C PRO A 33 8.41 19.02 14.11
N VAL A 34 7.95 17.77 14.32
CA VAL A 34 7.60 16.86 13.21
C VAL A 34 6.10 16.68 13.07
N VAL A 35 5.60 16.94 11.88
CA VAL A 35 4.23 16.64 11.43
C VAL A 35 4.28 15.41 10.53
N TRP A 36 3.70 14.30 11.02
CA TRP A 36 3.82 12.99 10.37
C TRP A 36 2.78 12.79 9.27
N GLU A 37 3.14 13.05 8.01
CA GLU A 37 2.32 12.76 6.83
C GLU A 37 2.80 11.55 6.03
N ASN A 38 3.72 10.78 6.61
CA ASN A 38 4.30 9.57 6.03
C ASN A 38 3.60 8.27 6.49
N ILE A 39 2.86 8.29 7.61
CA ILE A 39 2.31 7.10 8.26
C ILE A 39 0.82 6.97 7.99
N GLY A 40 0.44 5.90 7.29
CA GLY A 40 -0.96 5.56 6.99
C GLY A 40 -1.68 4.87 8.15
N ASP A 41 -1.67 5.46 9.34
CA ASP A 41 -2.40 4.98 10.52
C ASP A 41 -3.50 5.98 10.89
N PRO A 42 -4.76 5.68 10.54
CA PRO A 42 -5.88 6.60 10.79
C PRO A 42 -6.03 6.97 12.27
N VAL A 43 -5.87 5.99 13.16
CA VAL A 43 -6.05 6.18 14.62
C VAL A 43 -4.99 7.10 15.19
N LYS A 44 -3.72 6.91 14.82
CA LYS A 44 -2.62 7.79 15.25
C LYS A 44 -2.75 9.21 14.71
N LYS A 45 -3.46 9.38 13.60
CA LYS A 45 -3.77 10.68 12.99
C LYS A 45 -5.05 11.31 13.54
N GLY A 46 -5.67 10.69 14.54
CA GLY A 46 -6.81 11.24 15.26
C GLY A 46 -8.18 10.79 14.73
N GLU A 47 -8.25 9.88 13.76
CA GLU A 47 -9.52 9.28 13.35
C GLU A 47 -10.05 8.38 14.46
N PRO A 48 -11.20 8.69 15.09
CA PRO A 48 -11.74 7.85 16.14
C PRO A 48 -12.28 6.55 15.53
N VAL A 49 -12.01 5.43 16.19
CA VAL A 49 -12.75 4.21 15.92
C VAL A 49 -14.18 4.40 16.43
N GLU A 50 -15.16 4.11 15.61
CA GLU A 50 -16.60 4.25 15.94
C GLU A 50 -16.95 3.51 17.23
N GLY A 51 -17.86 4.11 18.03
CA GLY A 51 -18.29 3.53 19.32
C GLY A 51 -18.85 2.13 19.18
N TRP A 52 -19.72 1.92 18.18
CA TRP A 52 -20.33 0.61 17.91
C TRP A 52 -19.32 -0.49 17.55
N ILE A 53 -18.19 -0.15 16.90
CA ILE A 53 -17.10 -1.11 16.63
C ILE A 53 -16.42 -1.50 17.95
N LYS A 54 -16.15 -0.52 18.82
CA LYS A 54 -15.58 -0.76 20.15
C LYS A 54 -16.51 -1.62 21.02
N ASP A 55 -17.82 -1.39 20.95
CA ASP A 55 -18.82 -2.16 21.69
C ASP A 55 -18.81 -3.63 21.25
N ILE A 56 -18.77 -3.90 19.94
CA ILE A 56 -18.62 -5.27 19.37
C ILE A 56 -17.34 -5.92 19.89
N VAL A 57 -16.20 -5.22 19.78
CA VAL A 57 -14.91 -5.76 20.23
C VAL A 57 -14.93 -6.03 21.74
N SER A 58 -15.53 -5.15 22.53
CA SER A 58 -15.65 -5.34 23.98
C SER A 58 -16.52 -6.53 24.34
N ALA A 59 -17.66 -6.71 23.64
CA ALA A 59 -18.54 -7.87 23.83
C ALA A 59 -17.82 -9.17 23.49
N LYS A 60 -17.13 -9.23 22.33
CA LYS A 60 -16.34 -10.41 21.93
C LYS A 60 -15.18 -10.68 22.89
N ALA A 61 -14.53 -9.65 23.41
CA ALA A 61 -13.45 -9.82 24.38
C ALA A 61 -13.93 -10.36 25.75
N ALA A 62 -15.24 -10.31 26.04
CA ALA A 62 -15.84 -10.91 27.24
C ALA A 62 -16.13 -12.42 27.07
N GLU A 63 -16.03 -12.97 25.84
CA GLU A 63 -16.26 -14.38 25.56
C GLU A 63 -14.97 -15.19 25.71
N ASP A 64 -14.99 -16.32 26.42
CA ASP A 64 -13.80 -17.18 26.65
C ASP A 64 -13.18 -17.68 25.33
N LEU A 65 -14.00 -17.93 24.30
CA LEU A 65 -13.53 -18.38 22.99
C LEU A 65 -12.60 -17.37 22.29
N SER A 66 -12.67 -16.09 22.65
CA SER A 66 -11.75 -15.06 22.11
C SER A 66 -10.32 -15.22 22.59
N TYR A 67 -10.07 -16.03 23.61
CA TYR A 67 -8.76 -16.35 24.18
C TYR A 67 -8.26 -17.74 23.76
N ALA A 68 -9.06 -18.50 23.03
CA ALA A 68 -8.68 -19.79 22.53
C ALA A 68 -7.98 -19.70 21.17
N TYR A 69 -7.27 -20.76 20.79
CA TYR A 69 -6.81 -20.92 19.41
C TYR A 69 -8.00 -21.11 18.46
N THR A 70 -7.92 -20.54 17.27
CA THR A 70 -8.81 -20.87 16.16
C THR A 70 -8.24 -22.04 15.34
N GLU A 71 -8.95 -22.45 14.29
CA GLU A 71 -8.37 -23.32 13.24
C GLU A 71 -7.17 -22.61 12.59
N THR A 72 -6.27 -23.38 11.99
CA THR A 72 -5.05 -22.86 11.35
C THR A 72 -5.36 -21.85 10.25
N GLU A 73 -6.37 -22.13 9.46
CA GLU A 73 -6.84 -21.26 8.37
C GLU A 73 -7.50 -19.98 8.91
N GLY A 74 -7.97 -20.01 10.15
CA GLY A 74 -8.73 -18.96 10.82
C GLY A 74 -10.10 -19.43 11.29
N ALA A 75 -10.75 -18.61 12.12
CA ALA A 75 -12.07 -18.90 12.68
C ALA A 75 -13.09 -19.26 11.60
N ARG A 76 -13.73 -20.43 11.72
CA ARG A 76 -14.66 -20.95 10.71
C ARG A 76 -15.82 -20.00 10.43
N GLU A 77 -16.36 -19.40 11.46
CA GLU A 77 -17.45 -18.41 11.35
C GLU A 77 -17.04 -17.21 10.48
N ALA A 78 -15.87 -16.62 10.74
CA ALA A 78 -15.34 -15.51 9.97
C ALA A 78 -15.10 -15.91 8.50
N ARG A 79 -14.52 -17.08 8.26
CA ARG A 79 -14.27 -17.59 6.90
C ARG A 79 -15.58 -17.85 6.14
N THR A 80 -16.59 -18.42 6.81
CA THR A 80 -17.92 -18.63 6.21
C THR A 80 -18.56 -17.31 5.83
N PHE A 81 -18.61 -16.35 6.76
CA PHE A 81 -19.16 -15.01 6.49
C PHE A 81 -18.46 -14.31 5.31
N LEU A 82 -17.11 -14.35 5.26
CA LEU A 82 -16.35 -13.72 4.19
C LEU A 82 -16.58 -14.39 2.83
N ALA A 83 -16.67 -15.73 2.79
CA ALA A 83 -16.95 -16.49 1.58
C ALA A 83 -18.34 -16.18 1.02
N GLU A 84 -19.36 -16.14 1.87
CA GLU A 84 -20.73 -15.77 1.50
C GLU A 84 -20.79 -14.32 0.97
N ARG A 85 -20.12 -13.39 1.67
CA ARG A 85 -20.03 -11.99 1.27
C ARG A 85 -19.31 -11.80 -0.08
N ALA A 86 -18.23 -12.53 -0.32
CA ALA A 86 -17.51 -12.51 -1.60
C ALA A 86 -18.37 -13.08 -2.73
N THR A 87 -19.02 -14.21 -2.49
CA THR A 87 -19.91 -14.86 -3.46
C THR A 87 -21.11 -13.98 -3.81
N ALA A 88 -21.69 -13.26 -2.82
CA ALA A 88 -22.80 -12.36 -3.04
C ALA A 88 -22.47 -11.16 -3.93
N ARG A 89 -21.19 -10.78 -4.08
CA ARG A 89 -20.75 -9.75 -5.05
C ARG A 89 -20.77 -10.24 -6.49
N GLY A 90 -20.84 -11.53 -6.70
CA GLY A 90 -20.73 -12.15 -8.03
C GLY A 90 -19.29 -12.49 -8.41
N GLY A 91 -19.11 -13.14 -9.58
CA GLY A 91 -17.81 -13.56 -10.08
C GLY A 91 -17.37 -14.93 -9.56
N ALA A 92 -16.08 -15.07 -9.23
CA ALA A 92 -15.52 -16.33 -8.73
C ALA A 92 -16.09 -16.68 -7.35
N ALA A 93 -16.69 -17.87 -7.25
CA ALA A 93 -17.21 -18.37 -5.99
C ALA A 93 -16.07 -18.75 -5.04
N LEU A 94 -16.26 -18.49 -3.76
CA LEU A 94 -15.37 -18.88 -2.67
C LEU A 94 -16.07 -19.82 -1.71
N SER A 95 -15.34 -20.81 -1.24
CA SER A 95 -15.69 -21.58 -0.05
C SER A 95 -14.92 -21.05 1.17
N PRO A 96 -15.36 -21.37 2.40
CA PRO A 96 -14.59 -21.04 3.59
C PRO A 96 -13.15 -21.61 3.59
N ASP A 97 -12.90 -22.67 2.84
CA ASP A 97 -11.58 -23.31 2.74
C ASP A 97 -10.62 -22.58 1.76
N ASP A 98 -11.14 -21.59 1.03
CA ASP A 98 -10.38 -20.72 0.16
C ASP A 98 -9.98 -19.39 0.85
N ILE A 99 -10.20 -19.27 2.17
CA ILE A 99 -9.86 -18.09 2.96
C ILE A 99 -8.83 -18.45 4.04
N LEU A 100 -7.72 -17.72 4.06
CA LEU A 100 -6.60 -17.91 4.96
C LEU A 100 -6.32 -16.65 5.77
N PHE A 101 -6.38 -16.73 7.10
CA PHE A 101 -6.06 -15.62 7.99
C PHE A 101 -4.57 -15.52 8.31
N PHE A 102 -4.08 -14.29 8.49
CA PHE A 102 -2.70 -13.95 8.81
C PHE A 102 -2.65 -12.86 9.89
N ASN A 103 -1.51 -12.75 10.59
CA ASN A 103 -1.26 -11.71 11.60
C ASN A 103 -0.99 -10.34 10.93
N GLY A 104 -1.96 -9.88 10.15
CA GLY A 104 -1.92 -8.72 9.26
C GLY A 104 -1.30 -9.04 7.90
N LEU A 105 -1.50 -8.15 6.92
CA LEU A 105 -1.05 -8.41 5.56
C LEU A 105 0.47 -8.43 5.39
N GLY A 106 1.25 -7.81 6.28
CA GLY A 106 2.71 -7.95 6.25
C GLY A 106 3.15 -9.41 6.44
N ASP A 107 2.46 -10.17 7.30
CA ASP A 107 2.68 -11.59 7.48
C ASP A 107 2.22 -12.39 6.24
N ALA A 108 1.05 -12.08 5.69
CA ALA A 108 0.56 -12.69 4.45
C ALA A 108 1.54 -12.48 3.29
N VAL A 109 2.01 -11.25 3.07
CA VAL A 109 2.96 -10.89 2.01
C VAL A 109 4.29 -11.66 2.18
N ALA A 110 4.83 -11.73 3.40
CA ALA A 110 6.06 -12.47 3.66
C ALA A 110 5.95 -13.95 3.26
N LYS A 111 4.79 -14.58 3.49
CA LYS A 111 4.55 -15.97 3.10
C LYS A 111 4.23 -16.12 1.61
N VAL A 112 3.38 -15.25 1.07
CA VAL A 112 3.04 -15.26 -0.37
C VAL A 112 4.31 -15.23 -1.22
N PHE A 113 5.25 -14.34 -0.94
CA PHE A 113 6.51 -14.29 -1.69
C PHE A 113 7.53 -15.34 -1.22
N GLY A 114 7.65 -15.59 0.08
CA GLY A 114 8.65 -16.51 0.63
C GLY A 114 8.48 -17.97 0.22
N PHE A 115 7.25 -18.38 -0.18
CA PHE A 115 6.95 -19.75 -0.62
C PHE A 115 6.85 -19.90 -2.16
N LEU A 116 7.14 -18.86 -2.92
CA LEU A 116 7.38 -18.98 -4.35
C LEU A 116 8.79 -19.55 -4.62
N ARG A 117 8.98 -20.20 -5.75
CA ARG A 117 10.32 -20.53 -6.23
C ARG A 117 11.05 -19.25 -6.58
N ARG A 118 12.36 -19.17 -6.30
CA ARG A 118 13.17 -17.98 -6.51
C ARG A 118 13.08 -17.42 -7.94
N GLU A 119 12.93 -18.31 -8.91
CA GLU A 119 12.84 -17.98 -10.34
C GLU A 119 11.44 -17.52 -10.76
N ALA A 120 10.42 -17.76 -9.92
CA ALA A 120 9.04 -17.36 -10.19
C ALA A 120 8.85 -15.92 -9.74
N ARG A 121 8.94 -14.98 -10.69
CA ARG A 121 8.84 -13.54 -10.45
C ARG A 121 7.39 -13.05 -10.52
N VAL A 122 7.11 -12.01 -9.77
CA VAL A 122 5.80 -11.34 -9.78
C VAL A 122 6.00 -9.90 -10.26
N LEU A 123 5.43 -9.59 -11.44
CA LEU A 123 5.48 -8.27 -12.05
C LEU A 123 4.51 -7.33 -11.32
N GLY A 124 4.99 -6.24 -10.71
CA GLY A 124 4.18 -5.30 -9.93
C GLY A 124 4.17 -3.87 -10.48
N PRO A 125 3.36 -2.97 -9.90
CA PRO A 125 3.32 -1.57 -10.33
C PRO A 125 4.58 -0.80 -9.93
N SER A 126 4.85 0.30 -10.65
CA SER A 126 5.80 1.34 -10.26
C SER A 126 5.13 2.71 -10.41
N PRO A 127 4.92 3.44 -9.29
CA PRO A 127 5.28 3.10 -7.90
C PRO A 127 4.46 1.96 -7.29
N ALA A 128 5.00 1.29 -6.26
CA ALA A 128 4.34 0.22 -5.52
C ALA A 128 4.57 0.32 -4.01
N TYR A 129 3.59 -0.12 -3.21
CA TYR A 129 3.75 -0.20 -1.76
C TYR A 129 4.97 -1.03 -1.38
N SER A 130 5.91 -0.41 -0.63
CA SER A 130 7.25 -0.95 -0.39
C SER A 130 7.29 -2.32 0.30
N THR A 131 6.27 -2.70 1.08
CA THR A 131 6.19 -4.06 1.65
C THR A 131 6.07 -5.13 0.57
N LEU A 132 5.29 -4.87 -0.49
CA LEU A 132 5.08 -5.81 -1.60
C LEU A 132 6.32 -5.87 -2.51
N SER A 133 6.82 -4.70 -2.94
CA SER A 133 7.99 -4.62 -3.82
C SER A 133 9.26 -5.17 -3.16
N SER A 134 9.48 -4.86 -1.87
CA SER A 134 10.63 -5.40 -1.13
C SER A 134 10.52 -6.89 -0.87
N ALA A 135 9.31 -7.43 -0.64
CA ALA A 135 9.13 -8.87 -0.45
C ALA A 135 9.43 -9.64 -1.74
N GLU A 136 8.99 -9.14 -2.91
CA GLU A 136 9.30 -9.72 -4.21
C GLU A 136 10.82 -9.66 -4.50
N ALA A 137 11.44 -8.51 -4.27
CA ALA A 137 12.88 -8.35 -4.47
C ALA A 137 13.71 -9.24 -3.53
N ALA A 138 13.33 -9.34 -2.25
CA ALA A 138 14.01 -10.20 -1.29
C ALA A 138 13.85 -11.69 -1.62
N HIS A 139 12.67 -12.11 -2.07
CA HIS A 139 12.41 -13.46 -2.52
C HIS A 139 13.33 -13.87 -3.68
N SER A 140 13.39 -13.05 -4.71
CA SER A 140 14.18 -13.34 -5.91
C SER A 140 15.69 -13.08 -5.73
N GLY A 141 16.07 -12.12 -4.87
CA GLY A 141 17.41 -11.60 -4.72
C GLY A 141 17.79 -10.58 -5.80
N TYR A 142 16.81 -10.12 -6.59
CA TYR A 142 16.99 -9.12 -7.65
C TYR A 142 16.10 -7.90 -7.39
N GLU A 143 16.28 -6.83 -8.17
CA GLU A 143 15.36 -5.69 -8.14
C GLU A 143 13.94 -6.14 -8.50
N HIS A 144 12.94 -5.50 -7.88
CA HIS A 144 11.54 -5.77 -8.16
C HIS A 144 11.21 -5.55 -9.65
N LEU A 145 10.53 -6.50 -10.28
CA LEU A 145 10.05 -6.35 -11.64
C LEU A 145 8.81 -5.45 -11.65
N THR A 146 8.83 -4.40 -12.49
CA THR A 146 7.77 -3.41 -12.47
C THR A 146 7.15 -3.17 -13.85
N TYR A 147 5.86 -2.79 -13.85
CA TYR A 147 5.19 -2.10 -14.95
C TYR A 147 4.86 -0.66 -14.56
N ARG A 148 4.75 0.22 -15.55
CA ARG A 148 4.58 1.66 -15.30
C ARG A 148 3.13 2.01 -14.94
N LEU A 149 2.99 2.89 -13.93
CA LEU A 149 1.79 3.69 -13.73
C LEU A 149 2.02 5.08 -14.32
N ASP A 150 1.08 5.57 -15.13
CA ASP A 150 1.22 6.85 -15.85
C ASP A 150 0.46 7.97 -15.14
N PRO A 151 1.15 8.97 -14.54
CA PRO A 151 0.49 10.09 -13.89
C PRO A 151 -0.31 10.96 -14.90
N ALA A 152 0.10 11.03 -16.17
CA ALA A 152 -0.65 11.77 -17.20
C ALA A 152 -1.99 11.10 -17.52
N ARG A 153 -2.13 9.82 -17.23
CA ARG A 153 -3.35 9.01 -17.39
C ARG A 153 -4.04 8.69 -16.06
N GLY A 154 -3.82 9.53 -15.02
CA GLY A 154 -4.43 9.31 -13.70
C GLY A 154 -3.83 8.15 -12.91
N TRP A 155 -2.56 7.83 -13.12
CA TRP A 155 -1.85 6.69 -12.54
C TRP A 155 -2.42 5.33 -12.96
N LEU A 156 -3.08 5.25 -14.11
CA LEU A 156 -3.49 3.96 -14.66
C LEU A 156 -2.26 3.19 -15.18
N PRO A 157 -2.31 1.85 -15.11
CA PRO A 157 -1.27 0.99 -15.67
C PRO A 157 -1.12 1.19 -17.17
N ASP A 158 0.12 1.17 -17.64
CA ASP A 158 0.44 1.04 -19.04
C ASP A 158 0.32 -0.44 -19.45
N MET A 159 -0.85 -0.82 -19.99
CA MET A 159 -1.15 -2.23 -20.31
C MET A 159 -0.28 -2.79 -21.43
N GLU A 160 0.23 -1.94 -22.33
CA GLU A 160 1.21 -2.36 -23.34
C GLU A 160 2.55 -2.72 -22.68
N ASP A 161 3.02 -1.90 -21.73
CA ASP A 161 4.22 -2.20 -20.93
C ASP A 161 4.06 -3.49 -20.14
N VAL A 162 2.88 -3.73 -19.54
CA VAL A 162 2.57 -5.00 -18.84
C VAL A 162 2.71 -6.19 -19.78
N GLU A 163 2.02 -6.16 -20.93
CA GLU A 163 1.99 -7.29 -21.85
C GLU A 163 3.36 -7.56 -22.49
N LEU A 164 4.11 -6.52 -22.85
CA LEU A 164 5.48 -6.66 -23.38
C LEU A 164 6.42 -7.30 -22.35
N LYS A 165 6.37 -6.87 -21.09
CA LYS A 165 7.20 -7.44 -20.02
C LYS A 165 6.87 -8.89 -19.72
N VAL A 166 5.61 -9.26 -19.75
CA VAL A 166 5.19 -10.66 -19.62
C VAL A 166 5.65 -11.49 -20.80
N LYS A 167 5.43 -10.98 -22.03
CA LYS A 167 5.74 -11.69 -23.26
C LYS A 167 7.23 -12.02 -23.44
N TYR A 168 8.10 -11.13 -22.99
CA TYR A 168 9.54 -11.25 -23.20
C TYR A 168 10.33 -11.64 -21.95
N ASN A 169 9.64 -12.04 -20.88
CA ASN A 169 10.29 -12.49 -19.65
C ASN A 169 9.62 -13.75 -19.09
N ASP A 170 10.16 -14.90 -19.43
CA ASP A 170 9.64 -16.21 -19.01
C ASP A 170 9.75 -16.47 -17.50
N SER A 171 10.45 -15.62 -16.73
CA SER A 171 10.49 -15.72 -15.29
C SER A 171 9.23 -15.19 -14.62
N VAL A 172 8.41 -14.40 -15.31
CA VAL A 172 7.15 -13.86 -14.77
C VAL A 172 6.14 -15.00 -14.62
N ALA A 173 5.80 -15.29 -13.37
CA ALA A 173 4.81 -16.30 -13.00
C ALA A 173 3.48 -15.67 -12.54
N GLY A 174 3.50 -14.40 -12.11
CA GLY A 174 2.32 -13.71 -11.64
C GLY A 174 2.38 -12.20 -11.86
N ILE A 175 1.22 -11.55 -11.70
CA ILE A 175 1.09 -10.09 -11.76
C ILE A 175 0.49 -9.60 -10.45
N LEU A 176 1.11 -8.58 -9.84
CA LEU A 176 0.63 -7.88 -8.66
C LEU A 176 -0.12 -6.61 -9.07
N LEU A 177 -1.32 -6.45 -8.53
CA LEU A 177 -2.12 -5.24 -8.59
C LEU A 177 -2.29 -4.67 -7.18
N ILE A 178 -2.42 -3.34 -7.07
CA ILE A 178 -2.79 -2.66 -5.84
C ILE A 178 -3.99 -1.77 -6.18
N ASN A 179 -5.18 -2.11 -5.69
CA ASN A 179 -6.40 -1.39 -6.09
C ASN A 179 -7.44 -1.28 -4.96
N PRO A 180 -7.78 -0.08 -4.50
CA PRO A 180 -7.15 1.24 -4.78
C PRO A 180 -5.68 1.32 -4.40
N ASP A 181 -4.92 2.11 -5.15
CA ASP A 181 -3.46 2.09 -5.11
C ASP A 181 -2.85 2.89 -3.94
N ASN A 182 -1.81 2.34 -3.36
CA ASN A 182 -0.85 3.01 -2.49
C ASN A 182 0.53 2.92 -3.15
N PRO A 183 1.13 4.06 -3.60
CA PRO A 183 1.00 5.40 -3.01
C PRO A 183 0.08 6.39 -3.73
N THR A 184 -0.46 6.10 -4.89
CA THR A 184 -1.00 7.12 -5.80
C THR A 184 -2.45 7.53 -5.50
N GLY A 185 -3.22 6.67 -4.84
CA GLY A 185 -4.66 6.85 -4.66
C GLY A 185 -5.47 6.60 -5.95
N ALA A 186 -4.86 6.00 -6.97
CA ALA A 186 -5.56 5.61 -8.19
C ALA A 186 -6.56 4.49 -7.90
N VAL A 187 -7.63 4.48 -8.68
CA VAL A 187 -8.65 3.42 -8.69
C VAL A 187 -8.73 2.89 -10.11
N TYR A 188 -8.45 1.61 -10.28
CA TYR A 188 -8.46 1.01 -11.61
C TYR A 188 -9.90 0.72 -12.04
N PRO A 189 -10.31 1.20 -13.25
CA PRO A 189 -11.57 0.84 -13.84
C PRO A 189 -11.71 -0.67 -14.05
N VAL A 190 -12.94 -1.13 -14.12
CA VAL A 190 -13.28 -2.56 -14.34
C VAL A 190 -12.59 -3.12 -15.59
N GLU A 191 -12.53 -2.33 -16.66
CA GLU A 191 -11.89 -2.71 -17.92
C GLU A 191 -10.39 -2.95 -17.76
N THR A 192 -9.70 -2.11 -16.98
CA THR A 192 -8.27 -2.29 -16.67
C THR A 192 -8.04 -3.58 -15.89
N LEU A 193 -8.89 -3.88 -14.91
CA LEU A 193 -8.80 -5.12 -14.14
C LEU A 193 -9.07 -6.37 -15.01
N ARG A 194 -10.04 -6.29 -15.93
CA ARG A 194 -10.30 -7.35 -16.91
C ARG A 194 -9.13 -7.56 -17.85
N GLU A 195 -8.44 -6.51 -18.22
CA GLU A 195 -7.28 -6.60 -19.11
C GLU A 195 -6.11 -7.32 -18.41
N PHE A 196 -5.88 -7.09 -17.11
CA PHE A 196 -4.94 -7.89 -16.33
C PHE A 196 -5.33 -9.37 -16.30
N ALA A 197 -6.62 -9.69 -16.13
CA ALA A 197 -7.10 -11.07 -16.16
C ALA A 197 -6.90 -11.69 -17.55
N ARG A 198 -7.15 -10.94 -18.64
CA ARG A 198 -6.90 -11.37 -20.02
C ARG A 198 -5.44 -11.74 -20.25
N ILE A 199 -4.52 -10.84 -19.85
CA ILE A 199 -3.08 -11.06 -19.99
C ILE A 199 -2.67 -12.28 -19.15
N ALA A 200 -3.08 -12.35 -17.88
CA ALA A 200 -2.76 -13.48 -17.02
C ALA A 200 -3.23 -14.82 -17.59
N LYS A 201 -4.45 -14.84 -18.16
CA LYS A 201 -5.01 -16.02 -18.82
C LYS A 201 -4.23 -16.41 -20.06
N ALA A 202 -3.88 -15.44 -20.92
CA ALA A 202 -3.15 -15.68 -22.17
C ALA A 202 -1.74 -16.24 -21.93
N TYR A 203 -1.08 -15.85 -20.85
CA TYR A 203 0.28 -16.25 -20.54
C TYR A 203 0.41 -17.29 -19.40
N GLY A 204 -0.72 -17.80 -18.88
CA GLY A 204 -0.73 -18.82 -17.83
C GLY A 204 -0.16 -18.34 -16.50
N LEU A 205 -0.46 -17.10 -16.09
CA LEU A 205 0.00 -16.45 -14.87
C LEU A 205 -1.07 -16.49 -13.78
N PHE A 206 -0.67 -16.28 -12.52
CA PHE A 206 -1.61 -16.00 -11.45
C PHE A 206 -1.66 -14.50 -11.15
N LEU A 207 -2.73 -14.04 -10.50
CA LEU A 207 -2.90 -12.66 -10.07
C LEU A 207 -2.77 -12.54 -8.55
N VAL A 208 -2.16 -11.46 -8.07
CA VAL A 208 -2.20 -11.03 -6.67
C VAL A 208 -2.79 -9.62 -6.65
N CYS A 209 -3.86 -9.38 -5.92
CA CYS A 209 -4.45 -8.05 -5.77
C CYS A 209 -4.43 -7.63 -4.29
N ASP A 210 -3.72 -6.55 -3.99
CA ASP A 210 -3.84 -5.90 -2.68
C ASP A 210 -5.10 -5.03 -2.69
N GLU A 211 -6.14 -5.51 -2.01
CA GLU A 211 -7.44 -4.87 -1.87
C GLU A 211 -7.64 -4.26 -0.47
N THR A 212 -6.55 -3.89 0.19
CA THR A 212 -6.57 -3.26 1.53
C THR A 212 -7.49 -2.03 1.61
N TYR A 213 -7.70 -1.35 0.50
CA TYR A 213 -8.51 -0.13 0.39
C TYR A 213 -9.79 -0.32 -0.43
N ALA A 214 -10.23 -1.55 -0.70
CA ALA A 214 -11.29 -1.88 -1.66
C ALA A 214 -12.58 -1.06 -1.49
N ASN A 215 -12.96 -0.74 -0.24
CA ASN A 215 -14.15 0.05 0.05
C ASN A 215 -13.86 1.53 0.38
N ILE A 216 -12.63 2.00 0.13
CA ILE A 216 -12.27 3.42 0.26
C ILE A 216 -12.10 4.00 -1.14
N VAL A 217 -13.22 4.17 -1.83
CA VAL A 217 -13.34 4.70 -3.20
C VAL A 217 -14.26 5.92 -3.16
N TYR A 218 -13.88 6.97 -3.86
CA TYR A 218 -14.60 8.25 -3.84
C TYR A 218 -14.47 9.00 -5.19
N GLY A 219 -15.09 10.18 -5.28
CA GLY A 219 -15.05 11.00 -6.50
C GLY A 219 -15.75 10.35 -7.70
N GLY A 220 -16.76 9.52 -7.47
CA GLY A 220 -17.48 8.80 -8.52
C GLY A 220 -16.61 7.77 -9.27
N ALA A 221 -15.50 7.29 -8.69
CA ALA A 221 -14.73 6.22 -9.30
C ALA A 221 -15.49 4.89 -9.22
N GLU A 222 -15.45 4.13 -10.31
CA GLU A 222 -16.01 2.80 -10.39
C GLU A 222 -14.88 1.78 -10.52
N THR A 223 -14.99 0.69 -9.77
CA THR A 223 -14.02 -0.42 -9.78
C THR A 223 -14.73 -1.74 -9.45
N ALA A 224 -13.99 -2.83 -9.48
CA ALA A 224 -14.48 -4.15 -9.08
C ALA A 224 -13.49 -4.83 -8.14
N ALA A 225 -13.96 -5.81 -7.37
CA ALA A 225 -13.08 -6.72 -6.67
C ALA A 225 -12.45 -7.71 -7.67
N LEU A 226 -11.29 -8.26 -7.33
CA LEU A 226 -10.62 -9.27 -8.16
C LEU A 226 -11.56 -10.45 -8.47
N SER A 227 -12.39 -10.88 -7.51
CA SER A 227 -13.37 -11.96 -7.70
C SER A 227 -14.30 -11.75 -8.88
N GLU A 228 -14.67 -10.50 -9.17
CA GLU A 228 -15.67 -10.15 -10.20
C GLU A 228 -15.10 -10.14 -11.62
N VAL A 229 -13.77 -10.08 -11.75
CA VAL A 229 -13.08 -9.90 -13.04
C VAL A 229 -12.09 -11.02 -13.37
N ILE A 230 -11.78 -11.92 -12.45
CA ILE A 230 -10.66 -12.87 -12.55
C ILE A 230 -10.85 -13.98 -13.62
N ASP A 231 -12.05 -14.21 -14.11
CA ASP A 231 -12.40 -15.08 -15.26
C ASP A 231 -11.63 -16.42 -15.31
N GLY A 232 -11.67 -17.20 -14.23
CA GLY A 232 -11.05 -18.53 -14.16
C GLY A 232 -9.53 -18.54 -13.99
N VAL A 233 -8.87 -17.38 -13.97
CA VAL A 233 -7.43 -17.24 -13.67
C VAL A 233 -7.17 -17.55 -12.18
N PRO A 234 -6.10 -18.31 -11.82
CA PRO A 234 -5.70 -18.46 -10.43
C PRO A 234 -5.36 -17.11 -9.80
N GLY A 235 -5.74 -16.87 -8.55
CA GLY A 235 -5.38 -15.60 -7.92
C GLY A 235 -5.59 -15.52 -6.42
N LEU A 236 -5.00 -14.47 -5.84
CA LEU A 236 -5.03 -14.13 -4.43
C LEU A 236 -5.51 -12.69 -4.27
N ALA A 237 -6.54 -12.43 -3.46
CA ALA A 237 -6.85 -11.09 -2.99
C ALA A 237 -6.43 -10.93 -1.52
N LEU A 238 -5.72 -9.85 -1.22
CA LEU A 238 -5.23 -9.52 0.12
C LEU A 238 -6.16 -8.49 0.77
N ARG A 239 -6.75 -8.81 1.91
CA ARG A 239 -7.72 -7.96 2.61
C ARG A 239 -7.41 -7.83 4.09
N SER A 240 -7.83 -6.74 4.74
CA SER A 240 -7.61 -6.55 6.18
C SER A 240 -8.61 -5.61 6.83
N LEU A 241 -8.69 -5.67 8.17
CA LEU A 241 -9.43 -4.69 8.98
C LEU A 241 -8.69 -3.35 9.14
N SER A 242 -7.42 -3.25 8.69
CA SER A 242 -6.53 -2.16 9.06
C SER A 242 -6.98 -0.79 8.59
N LYS A 243 -7.66 -0.69 7.44
CA LYS A 243 -7.98 0.60 6.80
C LYS A 243 -9.48 0.90 6.73
N GLU A 244 -10.28 -0.06 6.35
CA GLU A 244 -11.72 0.11 6.22
C GLU A 244 -12.42 0.21 7.59
N VAL A 245 -12.02 -0.63 8.55
CA VAL A 245 -12.53 -0.63 9.93
C VAL A 245 -11.77 0.35 10.83
N PRO A 246 -10.80 1.08 10.32
CA PRO A 246 -9.59 1.73 10.84
C PRO A 246 -9.03 1.07 12.12
N TRP A 247 -8.77 -0.24 12.04
CA TRP A 247 -8.20 -1.00 13.17
C TRP A 247 -6.86 -1.68 12.81
N PRO A 248 -5.80 -0.90 12.51
CA PRO A 248 -4.49 -1.46 12.14
C PRO A 248 -3.84 -2.26 13.28
N GLY A 249 -4.18 -1.94 14.53
CA GLY A 249 -3.72 -2.66 15.73
C GLY A 249 -4.33 -4.05 15.89
N ALA A 250 -5.41 -4.39 15.19
CA ALA A 250 -5.99 -5.73 15.20
C ALA A 250 -5.03 -6.82 14.72
N ARG A 251 -4.05 -6.46 13.88
CA ARG A 251 -3.15 -7.43 13.22
C ARG A 251 -3.94 -8.57 12.58
N CYS A 252 -5.01 -8.23 11.87
CA CYS A 252 -5.91 -9.17 11.21
C CYS A 252 -6.00 -8.85 9.71
N GLY A 253 -5.54 -9.78 8.91
CA GLY A 253 -5.68 -9.78 7.45
C GLY A 253 -5.97 -11.19 6.96
N TRP A 254 -6.48 -11.29 5.75
CA TRP A 254 -6.77 -12.58 5.15
C TRP A 254 -6.47 -12.55 3.65
N VAL A 255 -6.29 -13.74 3.10
CA VAL A 255 -6.12 -13.99 1.68
C VAL A 255 -7.35 -14.76 1.19
N GLU A 256 -8.01 -14.25 0.15
CA GLU A 256 -9.04 -14.95 -0.60
C GLU A 256 -8.37 -15.63 -1.80
N VAL A 257 -8.52 -16.95 -1.94
CA VAL A 257 -7.86 -17.74 -2.97
C VAL A 257 -8.88 -18.09 -4.06
N TYR A 258 -8.66 -17.59 -5.26
CA TYR A 258 -9.56 -17.80 -6.39
C TYR A 258 -9.04 -18.86 -7.35
N ASN A 259 -9.98 -19.66 -7.91
CA ASN A 259 -9.72 -20.63 -8.97
C ASN A 259 -8.55 -21.57 -8.65
N ARG A 260 -8.38 -21.92 -7.36
CA ARG A 260 -7.26 -22.71 -6.85
C ARG A 260 -6.99 -23.98 -7.66
N ARG A 261 -8.05 -24.67 -8.09
CA ARG A 261 -7.95 -25.98 -8.76
C ARG A 261 -7.83 -25.87 -10.29
N SER A 262 -7.78 -24.67 -10.85
CA SER A 262 -7.61 -24.47 -12.30
C SER A 262 -6.20 -24.80 -12.80
N ASP A 263 -5.18 -24.74 -11.94
CA ASP A 263 -3.81 -25.16 -12.22
C ASP A 263 -3.22 -25.97 -11.03
N PRO A 264 -2.72 -27.19 -11.28
CA PRO A 264 -2.15 -28.04 -10.22
C PRO A 264 -0.92 -27.42 -9.51
N ARG A 265 -0.14 -26.58 -10.20
CA ARG A 265 1.02 -25.91 -9.61
C ARG A 265 0.57 -24.81 -8.66
N PHE A 266 -0.49 -24.08 -9.01
CA PHE A 266 -1.07 -23.08 -8.12
C PHE A 266 -1.72 -23.74 -6.89
N ASP A 267 -2.42 -24.86 -7.06
CA ASP A 267 -2.93 -25.63 -5.92
C ASP A 267 -1.82 -26.12 -4.99
N ALA A 268 -0.70 -26.60 -5.55
CA ALA A 268 0.46 -27.02 -4.76
C ALA A 268 1.09 -25.82 -4.01
N TYR A 269 1.16 -24.65 -4.66
CA TYR A 269 1.64 -23.44 -4.04
C TYR A 269 0.73 -23.01 -2.86
N VAL A 270 -0.58 -22.99 -3.04
CA VAL A 270 -1.53 -22.67 -1.96
C VAL A 270 -1.41 -23.67 -0.80
N ARG A 271 -1.21 -24.97 -1.10
CA ARG A 271 -0.93 -25.97 -0.04
C ARG A 271 0.32 -25.63 0.75
N SER A 272 1.38 -25.15 0.10
CA SER A 272 2.60 -24.76 0.82
C SER A 272 2.37 -23.58 1.78
N LEU A 273 1.48 -22.64 1.42
CA LEU A 273 1.07 -21.56 2.32
C LEU A 273 0.31 -22.08 3.54
N LEU A 274 -0.58 -23.05 3.34
CA LEU A 274 -1.29 -23.74 4.43
C LEU A 274 -0.34 -24.49 5.36
N ASP A 275 0.62 -25.21 4.80
CA ASP A 275 1.61 -25.95 5.59
C ASP A 275 2.48 -24.98 6.41
N ALA A 276 2.86 -23.83 5.85
CA ALA A 276 3.54 -22.78 6.59
C ALA A 276 2.68 -22.24 7.75
N LYS A 277 1.38 -22.07 7.51
CA LYS A 277 0.44 -21.62 8.56
C LYS A 277 0.31 -22.65 9.70
N ARG A 278 0.36 -23.95 9.42
CA ARG A 278 0.30 -25.01 10.44
C ARG A 278 1.43 -24.91 11.46
N LEU A 279 2.60 -24.38 11.07
CA LEU A 279 3.70 -24.13 11.99
C LEU A 279 3.44 -22.98 12.97
N GLU A 280 2.49 -22.09 12.66
CA GLU A 280 2.10 -20.96 13.51
C GLU A 280 0.94 -21.29 14.45
N VAL A 281 0.31 -22.45 14.28
CA VAL A 281 -0.93 -22.87 14.93
C VAL A 281 -2.14 -22.11 14.39
N CYS A 282 -2.28 -20.81 14.68
CA CYS A 282 -3.32 -19.92 14.13
C CYS A 282 -2.90 -18.45 14.17
N SER A 283 -3.71 -17.59 13.54
CA SER A 283 -3.58 -16.14 13.67
C SER A 283 -4.41 -15.61 14.86
N THR A 284 -4.21 -14.34 15.24
CA THR A 284 -4.90 -13.68 16.37
C THR A 284 -6.42 -13.90 16.34
N SER A 285 -7.00 -14.49 17.39
CA SER A 285 -8.39 -14.98 17.42
C SER A 285 -9.43 -13.86 17.51
N LEU A 286 -9.34 -12.99 18.52
CA LEU A 286 -10.34 -11.96 18.81
C LEU A 286 -10.76 -11.12 17.58
N PRO A 287 -9.84 -10.55 16.77
CA PRO A 287 -10.26 -9.75 15.62
C PRO A 287 -11.01 -10.54 14.56
N GLN A 288 -10.68 -11.83 14.37
CA GLN A 288 -11.37 -12.69 13.43
C GLN A 288 -12.84 -12.89 13.84
N LEU A 289 -13.07 -13.15 15.14
CA LEU A 289 -14.41 -13.36 15.70
C LEU A 289 -15.27 -12.10 15.64
N CYS A 290 -14.67 -10.92 15.55
CA CYS A 290 -15.38 -9.65 15.37
C CYS A 290 -15.83 -9.39 13.92
N ILE A 291 -15.27 -10.10 12.92
CA ILE A 291 -15.50 -9.80 11.49
C ILE A 291 -16.98 -9.90 11.10
N PRO A 292 -17.70 -10.99 11.41
CA PRO A 292 -19.12 -11.10 11.04
C PRO A 292 -19.96 -9.96 11.62
N ASP A 293 -19.72 -9.64 12.88
CA ASP A 293 -20.49 -8.61 13.59
C ASP A 293 -20.17 -7.19 13.10
N ILE A 294 -18.90 -6.90 12.76
CA ILE A 294 -18.50 -5.58 12.27
C ILE A 294 -18.91 -5.37 10.81
N LEU A 295 -18.54 -6.29 9.92
CA LEU A 295 -18.79 -6.14 8.49
C LEU A 295 -20.24 -6.44 8.10
N GLY A 296 -20.98 -7.16 8.95
CA GLY A 296 -22.41 -7.44 8.82
C GLY A 296 -23.31 -6.42 9.51
N ASP A 297 -22.76 -5.49 10.31
CA ASP A 297 -23.54 -4.49 11.04
C ASP A 297 -24.27 -3.54 10.06
N PRO A 298 -25.56 -3.25 10.28
CA PRO A 298 -26.31 -2.30 9.44
C PRO A 298 -25.70 -0.90 9.33
N ARG A 299 -24.86 -0.51 10.29
CA ARG A 299 -24.15 0.78 10.32
C ARG A 299 -22.89 0.79 9.44
N TYR A 300 -22.37 -0.38 9.05
CA TYR A 300 -21.11 -0.48 8.29
C TYR A 300 -21.15 0.23 6.92
N PRO A 301 -22.20 0.11 6.10
CA PRO A 301 -22.29 0.87 4.83
C PRO A 301 -22.22 2.38 5.04
N ALA A 302 -22.96 2.91 6.01
CA ALA A 302 -22.96 4.34 6.34
C ALA A 302 -21.60 4.82 6.89
N HIS A 303 -20.86 3.96 7.60
CA HIS A 303 -19.49 4.22 8.05
C HIS A 303 -18.55 4.38 6.84
N LEU A 304 -18.58 3.47 5.87
CA LEU A 304 -17.78 3.54 4.66
C LEU A 304 -18.08 4.80 3.84
N GLU A 305 -19.38 5.12 3.66
CA GLU A 305 -19.81 6.29 2.91
C GLU A 305 -19.33 7.62 3.55
N ARG A 306 -19.43 7.75 4.88
CA ARG A 306 -18.89 8.93 5.59
C ARG A 306 -17.40 9.09 5.36
N ARG A 307 -16.63 7.98 5.40
CA ARG A 307 -15.18 8.01 5.17
C ARG A 307 -14.85 8.34 3.73
N ALA A 308 -15.57 7.77 2.76
CA ALA A 308 -15.41 8.11 1.35
C ALA A 308 -15.60 9.62 1.11
N ARG A 309 -16.70 10.21 1.61
CA ARG A 309 -16.94 11.67 1.51
C ARG A 309 -15.85 12.50 2.22
N MET A 310 -15.36 12.04 3.35
CA MET A 310 -14.27 12.71 4.07
C MET A 310 -12.98 12.73 3.24
N PHE A 311 -12.58 11.60 2.66
CA PHE A 311 -11.39 11.51 1.83
C PHE A 311 -11.54 12.24 0.50
N GLU A 312 -12.72 12.23 -0.11
CA GLU A 312 -13.01 13.01 -1.31
C GLU A 312 -12.76 14.51 -1.08
N ARG A 313 -13.36 15.08 -0.02
CA ARG A 313 -13.12 16.48 0.35
C ARG A 313 -11.63 16.78 0.53
N ARG A 314 -10.90 15.94 1.25
CA ARG A 314 -9.47 16.10 1.50
C ARG A 314 -8.62 15.97 0.23
N ALA A 315 -9.03 15.10 -0.69
CA ALA A 315 -8.43 14.98 -2.02
C ALA A 315 -8.64 16.25 -2.86
N ASP A 316 -9.85 16.86 -2.79
CA ASP A 316 -10.15 18.13 -3.43
C ASP A 316 -9.29 19.27 -2.88
N GLU A 317 -9.18 19.36 -1.54
CA GLU A 317 -8.35 20.35 -0.87
C GLU A 317 -6.86 20.22 -1.26
N ALA A 318 -6.35 18.97 -1.31
CA ALA A 318 -4.97 18.72 -1.75
C ALA A 318 -4.76 19.10 -3.22
N ALA A 319 -5.67 18.69 -4.11
CA ALA A 319 -5.58 19.04 -5.53
C ALA A 319 -5.64 20.55 -5.76
N ALA A 320 -6.51 21.26 -5.04
CA ALA A 320 -6.62 22.72 -5.10
C ALA A 320 -5.32 23.41 -4.63
N ALA A 321 -4.68 22.90 -3.58
CA ALA A 321 -3.43 23.48 -3.07
C ALA A 321 -2.26 23.35 -4.06
N PHE A 322 -2.23 22.29 -4.86
CA PHE A 322 -1.20 22.08 -5.90
C PHE A 322 -1.58 22.69 -7.27
N ALA A 323 -2.81 23.19 -7.42
CA ALA A 323 -3.23 23.81 -8.68
C ALA A 323 -2.34 25.01 -9.03
N GLY A 324 -1.72 24.96 -10.19
CA GLY A 324 -0.79 26.01 -10.64
C GLY A 324 0.62 25.94 -10.07
N SER A 325 0.97 24.90 -9.32
CA SER A 325 2.35 24.65 -8.87
C SER A 325 3.25 24.35 -10.07
N GLU A 326 4.21 25.22 -10.34
CA GLU A 326 5.09 25.09 -11.49
C GLU A 326 6.09 23.94 -11.31
N GLY A 327 6.14 23.01 -12.26
CA GLY A 327 7.06 21.87 -12.25
C GLY A 327 6.70 20.76 -11.25
N VAL A 328 5.50 20.81 -10.67
CA VAL A 328 4.97 19.77 -9.77
C VAL A 328 3.52 19.48 -10.11
N THR A 329 3.17 18.22 -10.27
CA THR A 329 1.81 17.77 -10.58
C THR A 329 1.30 16.86 -9.46
N LEU A 330 0.10 17.14 -8.96
CA LEU A 330 -0.64 16.23 -8.09
C LEU A 330 -1.84 15.72 -8.88
N VAL A 331 -1.85 14.42 -9.14
CA VAL A 331 -3.04 13.75 -9.69
C VAL A 331 -4.01 13.54 -8.54
N LYS A 332 -5.23 14.09 -8.65
CA LYS A 332 -6.25 13.96 -7.61
C LYS A 332 -6.53 12.48 -7.34
N PRO A 333 -6.31 11.97 -6.12
CA PRO A 333 -6.64 10.59 -5.79
C PRO A 333 -8.15 10.36 -5.82
N ARG A 334 -8.56 9.14 -6.10
CA ARG A 334 -9.95 8.70 -6.15
C ARG A 334 -10.23 7.51 -5.24
N GLY A 335 -9.20 7.06 -4.51
CA GLY A 335 -9.29 5.98 -3.54
C GLY A 335 -8.15 5.99 -2.53
N ALA A 336 -8.15 5.04 -1.62
CA ALA A 336 -7.20 4.91 -0.53
C ALA A 336 -7.11 6.15 0.38
N LEU A 337 -5.95 6.37 1.02
CA LEU A 337 -5.73 7.40 2.05
C LEU A 337 -4.56 8.33 1.69
N TYR A 338 -4.10 8.34 0.45
CA TYR A 338 -2.85 8.97 0.04
C TYR A 338 -3.02 9.86 -1.17
N ALA A 339 -2.12 10.83 -1.27
CA ALA A 339 -1.91 11.62 -2.45
C ALA A 339 -0.41 11.64 -2.81
N THR A 340 -0.14 11.67 -4.12
CA THR A 340 1.21 11.66 -4.66
C THR A 340 1.43 12.87 -5.55
N ALA A 341 2.46 13.65 -5.22
CA ALA A 341 2.96 14.74 -6.04
C ALA A 341 4.20 14.29 -6.81
N VAL A 342 4.24 14.59 -8.12
CA VAL A 342 5.33 14.23 -9.03
C VAL A 342 5.97 15.50 -9.53
N PHE A 343 7.29 15.56 -9.48
CA PHE A 343 8.07 16.60 -10.12
C PHE A 343 8.19 16.33 -11.63
N ASP A 344 8.22 17.37 -12.43
CA ASP A 344 8.62 17.27 -13.83
C ASP A 344 10.03 16.66 -13.91
N PRO A 345 10.19 15.42 -14.44
CA PRO A 345 11.47 14.73 -14.39
C PRO A 345 12.59 15.47 -15.11
N ILE A 346 12.28 16.14 -16.24
CA ILE A 346 13.28 16.86 -17.05
C ILE A 346 13.85 18.04 -16.26
N ARG A 347 12.98 18.79 -15.59
CA ARG A 347 13.38 19.96 -14.81
C ARG A 347 13.96 19.59 -13.45
N PHE A 348 13.48 18.49 -12.85
CA PHE A 348 13.89 18.06 -11.51
C PHE A 348 15.24 17.33 -11.52
N LEU A 349 15.52 16.52 -12.53
CA LEU A 349 16.75 15.71 -12.67
C LEU A 349 17.83 16.38 -13.51
N ASP A 350 17.79 17.69 -13.65
CA ASP A 350 18.81 18.48 -14.35
C ASP A 350 20.17 18.50 -13.60
N SER A 351 21.15 19.24 -14.16
CA SER A 351 22.49 19.39 -13.58
C SER A 351 22.52 20.00 -12.18
N ASP A 352 21.47 20.73 -11.80
CA ASP A 352 21.37 21.44 -10.53
C ASP A 352 20.63 20.66 -9.45
N SER A 353 20.10 19.49 -9.79
CA SER A 353 19.29 18.66 -8.88
C SER A 353 19.96 18.39 -7.52
N ARG A 354 21.31 18.26 -7.49
CA ARG A 354 22.09 18.04 -6.28
C ARG A 354 22.46 19.33 -5.52
N ARG A 355 22.20 20.51 -6.09
CA ARG A 355 22.43 21.82 -5.46
C ARG A 355 21.16 22.39 -4.84
N ARG A 356 19.99 21.91 -5.26
CA ARG A 356 18.72 22.41 -4.75
C ARG A 356 18.58 22.16 -3.26
N SER A 357 18.04 23.15 -2.58
CA SER A 357 17.82 23.15 -1.14
C SER A 357 16.58 23.96 -0.77
N LEU A 358 16.13 23.83 0.47
CA LEU A 358 15.14 24.70 1.08
C LEU A 358 15.78 25.49 2.22
N PRO A 359 15.33 26.72 2.51
CA PRO A 359 15.90 27.50 3.57
C PRO A 359 15.73 26.83 4.94
N VAL A 360 16.81 26.73 5.68
CA VAL A 360 16.86 26.33 7.09
C VAL A 360 17.54 27.43 7.90
N LYS A 361 17.08 27.65 9.14
CA LYS A 361 17.57 28.78 9.95
C LYS A 361 18.96 28.54 10.54
N ASP A 362 19.28 27.28 10.84
CA ASP A 362 20.54 26.92 11.52
C ASP A 362 21.59 26.49 10.49
N PRO A 363 22.75 27.18 10.39
CA PRO A 363 23.80 26.79 9.46
C PRO A 363 24.39 25.40 9.71
N THR A 364 24.38 24.91 10.97
CA THR A 364 24.86 23.57 11.28
C THR A 364 23.91 22.51 10.77
N LEU A 365 22.59 22.80 10.77
CA LEU A 365 21.60 21.95 10.15
C LEU A 365 21.77 21.91 8.62
N ALA A 366 22.03 23.05 7.99
CA ALA A 366 22.30 23.12 6.55
C ALA A 366 23.51 22.25 6.17
N ALA A 367 24.62 22.38 6.89
CA ALA A 367 25.82 21.57 6.66
C ALA A 367 25.56 20.06 6.85
N PHE A 368 24.81 19.70 7.88
CA PHE A 368 24.40 18.32 8.12
C PHE A 368 23.52 17.76 6.99
N LEU A 369 22.59 18.57 6.46
CA LEU A 369 21.73 18.16 5.36
C LEU A 369 22.55 17.95 4.07
N GLU A 370 23.48 18.85 3.74
CA GLU A 370 24.37 18.71 2.58
C GLU A 370 25.16 17.37 2.64
N GLU A 371 25.77 17.07 3.78
CA GLU A 371 26.49 15.81 3.97
C GLU A 371 25.56 14.60 3.89
N LYS A 372 24.42 14.62 4.60
CA LYS A 372 23.48 13.50 4.69
C LYS A 372 22.79 13.18 3.36
N THR A 373 22.67 14.18 2.48
CA THR A 373 21.95 14.06 1.20
C THR A 373 22.83 14.03 -0.03
N ALA A 374 24.16 13.96 0.12
CA ALA A 374 25.10 13.97 -1.00
C ALA A 374 24.88 12.81 -1.99
N ASP A 375 24.61 11.62 -1.49
CA ASP A 375 24.55 10.37 -2.27
C ASP A 375 23.15 9.70 -2.26
N VAL A 376 22.08 10.44 -1.90
CA VAL A 376 20.72 9.90 -1.94
C VAL A 376 20.02 10.22 -3.27
N ALA A 377 18.91 9.54 -3.53
CA ALA A 377 18.03 9.85 -4.66
C ALA A 377 17.55 11.32 -4.59
N PRO A 378 17.42 12.02 -5.74
CA PRO A 378 17.05 13.44 -5.75
C PRO A 378 15.76 13.77 -5.03
N ASP A 379 14.74 12.93 -5.14
CA ASP A 379 13.46 13.12 -4.43
C ASP A 379 13.59 12.84 -2.92
N LYS A 380 14.47 11.93 -2.52
CA LYS A 380 14.82 11.72 -1.12
C LYS A 380 15.56 12.92 -0.54
N ARG A 381 16.47 13.55 -1.32
CA ARG A 381 17.09 14.82 -0.94
C ARG A 381 16.02 15.90 -0.69
N PHE A 382 15.08 16.08 -1.61
CA PHE A 382 13.96 17.00 -1.42
C PHE A 382 13.22 16.74 -0.10
N VAL A 383 12.84 15.48 0.16
CA VAL A 383 12.07 15.09 1.36
C VAL A 383 12.84 15.40 2.64
N TYR A 384 14.17 15.24 2.66
CA TYR A 384 15.00 15.57 3.82
C TYR A 384 15.08 17.08 4.06
N TRP A 385 15.27 17.89 3.00
CA TRP A 385 15.23 19.34 3.08
C TRP A 385 13.85 19.86 3.47
N LEU A 386 12.79 19.30 2.92
CA LEU A 386 11.40 19.64 3.27
C LEU A 386 11.15 19.43 4.77
N LEU A 387 11.52 18.25 5.29
CA LEU A 387 11.33 17.92 6.71
C LEU A 387 12.11 18.88 7.61
N ALA A 388 13.35 19.18 7.29
CA ALA A 388 14.17 20.08 8.08
C ALA A 388 13.68 21.55 8.03
N SER A 389 13.18 22.00 6.87
CA SER A 389 12.69 23.36 6.66
C SER A 389 11.30 23.63 7.26
N THR A 390 10.40 22.64 7.15
CA THR A 390 8.98 22.82 7.46
C THR A 390 8.48 21.95 8.62
N GLY A 391 9.23 20.93 8.98
CA GLY A 391 8.78 19.89 9.92
C GLY A 391 7.85 18.85 9.32
N ILE A 392 7.43 18.95 8.04
CA ILE A 392 6.49 18.01 7.44
C ILE A 392 7.22 16.77 6.91
N CYS A 393 6.90 15.61 7.47
CA CYS A 393 7.48 14.32 7.10
C CYS A 393 6.61 13.62 6.06
N VAL A 394 7.11 13.48 4.83
CA VAL A 394 6.49 12.74 3.71
C VAL A 394 7.39 11.58 3.27
N VAL A 395 7.02 10.81 2.26
CA VAL A 395 7.82 9.68 1.76
C VAL A 395 8.21 9.92 0.30
N PRO A 396 9.50 9.83 -0.07
CA PRO A 396 9.92 9.97 -1.46
C PRO A 396 9.39 8.82 -2.33
N LEU A 397 9.10 9.06 -3.60
CA LEU A 397 8.61 8.03 -4.52
C LEU A 397 9.68 6.98 -4.86
N SER A 398 10.96 7.33 -4.81
CA SER A 398 12.06 6.36 -4.91
C SER A 398 11.95 5.22 -3.88
N GLY A 399 11.33 5.48 -2.71
CA GLY A 399 10.99 4.48 -1.70
C GLY A 399 9.84 3.54 -2.05
N PHE A 400 9.17 3.76 -3.18
CA PHE A 400 8.09 2.95 -3.73
C PHE A 400 8.49 2.28 -5.06
N ALA A 401 9.79 2.09 -5.29
CA ALA A 401 10.34 1.55 -6.54
C ALA A 401 9.93 2.38 -7.79
N SER A 402 9.84 3.70 -7.65
CA SER A 402 9.48 4.63 -8.73
C SER A 402 10.72 5.20 -9.40
N GLU A 403 10.69 5.28 -10.73
CA GLU A 403 11.64 6.03 -11.54
C GLU A 403 11.26 7.52 -11.65
N LEU A 404 9.99 7.86 -11.36
CA LEU A 404 9.52 9.22 -11.35
C LEU A 404 9.87 9.88 -10.02
N PRO A 405 10.48 11.09 -10.03
CA PRO A 405 10.77 11.83 -8.80
C PRO A 405 9.49 12.42 -8.21
N GLY A 406 9.34 12.29 -6.91
CA GLY A 406 8.14 12.81 -6.25
C GLY A 406 8.05 12.40 -4.79
N PHE A 407 6.89 12.59 -4.21
CA PHE A 407 6.64 12.19 -2.83
C PHE A 407 5.17 11.86 -2.59
N ARG A 408 4.94 10.99 -1.61
CA ARG A 408 3.61 10.61 -1.11
C ARG A 408 3.38 11.23 0.26
N PHE A 409 2.17 11.73 0.49
CA PHE A 409 1.67 12.15 1.80
C PHE A 409 0.28 11.56 2.09
N THR A 410 -0.19 11.66 3.35
CA THR A 410 -1.48 11.12 3.76
C THR A 410 -2.59 12.17 3.70
N LEU A 411 -3.84 11.70 3.52
CA LEU A 411 -5.06 12.50 3.63
C LEU A 411 -5.69 12.33 5.04
N LEU A 412 -4.88 12.04 6.06
CA LEU A 412 -5.36 11.62 7.37
C LEU A 412 -5.47 12.74 8.41
N GLU A 413 -4.89 13.92 8.19
CA GLU A 413 -4.98 15.02 9.16
C GLU A 413 -6.45 15.47 9.38
N HIS A 414 -6.91 15.41 10.63
CA HIS A 414 -8.29 15.72 11.00
C HIS A 414 -8.55 17.20 11.28
N ASP A 415 -7.56 17.92 11.78
CA ASP A 415 -7.66 19.38 11.97
C ASP A 415 -7.66 20.08 10.62
N ASP A 416 -8.77 20.75 10.28
CA ASP A 416 -8.97 21.38 8.99
C ASP A 416 -7.96 22.52 8.73
N ALA A 417 -7.63 23.32 9.75
CA ALA A 417 -6.68 24.44 9.61
C ALA A 417 -5.24 23.91 9.43
N LYS A 418 -4.87 22.91 10.21
CA LYS A 418 -3.56 22.24 10.10
C LYS A 418 -3.42 21.53 8.76
N ARG A 419 -4.47 20.84 8.29
CA ARG A 419 -4.47 20.18 6.98
C ARG A 419 -4.30 21.18 5.83
N ALA A 420 -5.04 22.28 5.85
CA ALA A 420 -4.88 23.35 4.87
C ALA A 420 -3.46 23.94 4.87
N TRP A 421 -2.87 24.15 6.06
CA TRP A 421 -1.49 24.57 6.19
C TRP A 421 -0.51 23.54 5.62
N ILE A 422 -0.69 22.24 5.91
CA ILE A 422 0.15 21.16 5.38
C ILE A 422 0.15 21.20 3.85
N TYR A 423 -1.02 21.16 3.23
CA TYR A 423 -1.13 21.07 1.77
C TYR A 423 -0.55 22.31 1.09
N LYS A 424 -0.85 23.50 1.60
CA LYS A 424 -0.26 24.75 1.13
C LYS A 424 1.27 24.73 1.25
N THR A 425 1.80 24.35 2.41
CA THR A 425 3.26 24.31 2.65
C THR A 425 3.95 23.30 1.74
N LEU A 426 3.36 22.11 1.52
CA LEU A 426 3.90 21.13 0.58
C LEU A 426 3.99 21.66 -0.85
N ALA A 427 2.94 22.34 -1.33
CA ALA A 427 2.91 22.94 -2.66
C ALA A 427 3.93 24.08 -2.81
N GLU A 428 3.97 25.02 -1.85
CA GLU A 428 4.90 26.14 -1.84
C GLU A 428 6.36 25.70 -1.75
N ALA A 429 6.68 24.75 -0.84
CA ALA A 429 8.02 24.24 -0.68
C ALA A 429 8.49 23.48 -1.92
N SER A 430 7.61 22.71 -2.56
CA SER A 430 7.93 22.03 -3.83
C SER A 430 8.29 23.01 -4.93
N GLY A 431 7.48 24.06 -5.11
CA GLY A 431 7.75 25.13 -6.08
C GLY A 431 9.01 25.93 -5.75
N ALA A 432 9.28 26.20 -4.47
CA ALA A 432 10.50 26.90 -4.02
C ALA A 432 11.74 26.04 -4.30
N TYR A 433 11.68 24.73 -4.00
CA TYR A 433 12.79 23.80 -4.28
C TYR A 433 13.11 23.70 -5.76
N MET A 434 12.10 23.68 -6.64
CA MET A 434 12.29 23.68 -8.09
C MET A 434 13.00 24.94 -8.62
N LYS A 435 12.91 26.06 -7.90
CA LYS A 435 13.51 27.35 -8.27
C LYS A 435 14.82 27.64 -7.56
N SER A 436 15.17 26.82 -6.56
CA SER A 436 16.43 27.01 -5.81
C SER A 436 17.62 26.45 -6.59
N VAL A 437 18.64 27.28 -6.82
CA VAL A 437 19.95 26.91 -7.35
C VAL A 437 21.02 27.73 -6.64
#